data_ad5588114944bfbd0ae32c1ed69aadf8
#
_entry.id   ad5588114944bfbd0ae32c1ed69aadf8
#
_cell.length_a   1.000
_cell.length_b   1.000
_cell.length_c   1.000
_cell.angle_alpha   90.00
_cell.angle_beta   90.00
_cell.angle_gamma   90.00
#
_symmetry.space_group_name_H-M   'P 1'
#
loop_
_entity.id
_entity.type
_entity.pdbx_description
1 polymer ?
#
loop_
_entity_poly.entity_id
_entity_poly.type
_entity_poly.pdbx_seq_one_letter_code
_entity_poly.pdbx_strand_id
1 'polypeptide(L)'
;MTPVSNSFRIRPAENRDFFALAELYQHLIPDDVPATEAVQSRTFEKMLAQPGMTILLGLAKELPVATCTVIVVPNFTRGCASYAIIENVVTHQDHRSKGYGEHLMQAAADLAWKAGCYKIMLMSGTKNTKAHRFYERVGFAITKVGFELRAPGFPPREIRR
;
A
#
# COMPACT_ATOMS: atom_id res chain seq x y z
N MET A 1 -13.66 -12.57 7.41
CA MET A 1 -12.18 -12.42 7.51
C MET A 1 -11.57 -13.78 7.82
N THR A 2 -10.52 -14.14 7.10
CA THR A 2 -9.78 -15.38 7.37
C THR A 2 -9.07 -15.23 8.73
N PRO A 3 -9.20 -16.18 9.68
CA PRO A 3 -8.50 -16.11 10.96
C PRO A 3 -7.00 -16.14 10.72
N VAL A 4 -6.30 -15.11 11.17
CA VAL A 4 -4.83 -15.01 11.11
C VAL A 4 -4.27 -15.46 12.44
N SER A 5 -3.11 -16.13 12.39
CA SER A 5 -2.36 -16.56 13.57
C SER A 5 -2.24 -15.42 14.60
N ASN A 6 -2.36 -15.75 15.89
CA ASN A 6 -2.22 -14.83 17.05
C ASN A 6 -0.90 -14.02 17.05
N SER A 7 -0.01 -14.25 16.09
CA SER A 7 1.31 -13.63 15.95
C SER A 7 1.41 -12.61 14.81
N PHE A 8 0.30 -12.23 14.14
CA PHE A 8 0.31 -11.19 13.11
C PHE A 8 -0.04 -9.84 13.75
N ARG A 9 0.85 -8.86 13.58
CA ARG A 9 0.64 -7.49 14.03
C ARG A 9 0.93 -6.48 12.93
N ILE A 10 0.31 -5.32 13.02
CA ILE A 10 0.48 -4.22 12.07
C ILE A 10 0.92 -2.98 12.86
N ARG A 11 1.91 -2.27 12.34
CA ARG A 11 2.39 -1.00 12.87
C ARG A 11 2.87 -0.06 11.75
N PRO A 12 2.99 1.24 12.02
CA PRO A 12 3.74 2.12 11.13
C PRO A 12 5.20 1.64 10.97
N ALA A 13 5.75 1.85 9.78
CA ALA A 13 7.16 1.61 9.51
C ALA A 13 8.04 2.69 10.15
N GLU A 14 9.26 2.30 10.49
CA GLU A 14 10.30 3.14 11.09
C GLU A 14 11.59 3.05 10.25
N ASN A 15 12.58 3.91 10.50
CA ASN A 15 13.84 3.92 9.75
C ASN A 15 14.54 2.55 9.70
N ARG A 16 14.45 1.77 10.76
CA ARG A 16 15.02 0.40 10.84
C ARG A 16 14.37 -0.60 9.88
N ASP A 17 13.21 -0.29 9.32
CA ASP A 17 12.47 -1.18 8.42
C ASP A 17 12.86 -1.02 6.94
N PHE A 18 13.82 -0.15 6.64
CA PHE A 18 14.23 0.20 5.28
C PHE A 18 14.50 -1.03 4.39
N PHE A 19 15.38 -1.94 4.83
CA PHE A 19 15.74 -3.11 4.03
C PHE A 19 14.56 -4.07 3.84
N ALA A 20 13.77 -4.28 4.86
CA ALA A 20 12.58 -5.13 4.78
C ALA A 20 11.54 -4.58 3.80
N LEU A 21 11.34 -3.27 3.78
CA LEU A 21 10.44 -2.61 2.84
C LEU A 21 10.99 -2.65 1.41
N ALA A 22 12.28 -2.43 1.22
CA ALA A 22 12.92 -2.54 -0.08
C ALA A 22 12.73 -3.97 -0.66
N GLU A 23 12.89 -5.01 0.15
CA GLU A 23 12.62 -6.39 -0.22
C GLU A 23 11.15 -6.62 -0.59
N LEU A 24 10.20 -6.16 0.23
CA LEU A 24 8.78 -6.28 -0.06
C LEU A 24 8.39 -5.63 -1.39
N TYR A 25 8.96 -4.48 -1.73
CA TYR A 25 8.68 -3.80 -2.99
C TYR A 25 9.20 -4.55 -4.21
N GLN A 26 10.22 -5.40 -4.09
CA GLN A 26 10.63 -6.31 -5.18
C GLN A 26 9.54 -7.36 -5.49
N HIS A 27 8.73 -7.76 -4.47
CA HIS A 27 7.59 -8.64 -4.70
C HIS A 27 6.37 -7.91 -5.31
N LEU A 28 6.31 -6.58 -5.22
CA LEU A 28 5.31 -5.76 -5.89
C LEU A 28 5.63 -5.60 -7.37
N ILE A 29 6.90 -5.31 -7.68
CA ILE A 29 7.37 -5.02 -9.03
C ILE A 29 8.71 -5.74 -9.24
N PRO A 30 8.69 -7.06 -9.56
CA PRO A 30 9.90 -7.85 -9.68
C PRO A 30 10.89 -7.37 -10.76
N ASP A 31 10.38 -6.73 -11.81
CA ASP A 31 11.19 -6.25 -12.94
C ASP A 31 11.67 -4.79 -12.75
N ASP A 32 11.37 -4.16 -11.61
CA ASP A 32 11.81 -2.80 -11.35
C ASP A 32 13.30 -2.78 -10.98
N VAL A 33 14.06 -1.90 -11.63
CA VAL A 33 15.48 -1.70 -11.32
C VAL A 33 15.56 -0.71 -10.17
N PRO A 34 15.98 -1.15 -8.97
CA PRO A 34 16.05 -0.25 -7.84
C PRO A 34 17.12 0.83 -8.04
N ALA A 35 16.86 2.02 -7.52
CA ALA A 35 17.86 3.06 -7.41
C ALA A 35 18.99 2.61 -6.46
N THR A 36 20.11 3.37 -6.41
CA THR A 36 21.17 3.10 -5.44
C THR A 36 20.63 3.15 -4.01
N GLU A 37 21.21 2.38 -3.09
CA GLU A 37 20.81 2.34 -1.68
C GLU A 37 20.72 3.74 -1.07
N ALA A 38 21.70 4.61 -1.35
CA ALA A 38 21.72 5.98 -0.85
C ALA A 38 20.52 6.81 -1.34
N VAL A 39 20.05 6.60 -2.57
CA VAL A 39 18.85 7.28 -3.10
C VAL A 39 17.60 6.70 -2.47
N GLN A 40 17.51 5.39 -2.35
CA GLN A 40 16.38 4.70 -1.71
C GLN A 40 16.22 5.12 -0.25
N SER A 41 17.31 5.13 0.54
CA SER A 41 17.31 5.52 1.95
C SER A 41 16.81 6.96 2.14
N ARG A 42 17.36 7.92 1.39
CA ARG A 42 16.87 9.31 1.44
C ARG A 42 15.42 9.46 1.03
N THR A 43 14.96 8.66 0.06
CA THR A 43 13.55 8.67 -0.37
C THR A 43 12.66 8.09 0.73
N PHE A 44 13.09 7.02 1.37
CA PHE A 44 12.36 6.40 2.48
C PHE A 44 12.22 7.36 3.68
N GLU A 45 13.30 8.05 4.06
CA GLU A 45 13.26 9.08 5.09
C GLU A 45 12.26 10.20 4.75
N LYS A 46 12.22 10.66 3.49
CA LYS A 46 11.23 11.63 3.02
C LYS A 46 9.80 11.09 3.13
N MET A 47 9.58 9.82 2.79
CA MET A 47 8.26 9.19 2.92
C MET A 47 7.81 9.12 4.38
N LEU A 48 8.72 8.76 5.30
CA LEU A 48 8.41 8.72 6.75
C LEU A 48 8.13 10.12 7.32
N ALA A 49 8.79 11.15 6.81
CA ALA A 49 8.61 12.53 7.24
C ALA A 49 7.43 13.25 6.56
N GLN A 50 6.83 12.67 5.51
CA GLN A 50 5.77 13.31 4.73
C GLN A 50 4.48 13.43 5.56
N PRO A 51 3.98 14.64 5.83
CA PRO A 51 2.70 14.82 6.53
C PRO A 51 1.56 14.10 5.82
N GLY A 52 0.74 13.40 6.59
CA GLY A 52 -0.40 12.64 6.07
C GLY A 52 -0.04 11.29 5.45
N MET A 53 1.24 10.96 5.29
CA MET A 53 1.67 9.64 4.77
C MET A 53 2.03 8.70 5.93
N THR A 54 1.54 7.48 5.87
CA THR A 54 1.89 6.41 6.80
C THR A 54 2.13 5.13 6.02
N ILE A 55 3.31 4.56 6.17
CA ILE A 55 3.63 3.23 5.64
C ILE A 55 3.26 2.23 6.73
N LEU A 56 2.29 1.37 6.48
CA LEU A 56 1.92 0.28 7.39
C LEU A 56 2.72 -0.97 7.06
N LEU A 57 3.26 -1.60 8.09
CA LEU A 57 4.03 -2.84 7.99
C LEU A 57 3.33 -3.96 8.77
N GLY A 58 3.02 -5.03 8.08
CA GLY A 58 2.45 -6.25 8.65
C GLY A 58 3.54 -7.28 8.95
N LEU A 59 3.61 -7.73 10.19
CA LEU A 59 4.62 -8.65 10.70
C LEU A 59 3.97 -9.97 11.13
N ALA A 60 4.46 -11.08 10.61
CA ALA A 60 4.12 -12.42 11.06
C ALA A 60 5.31 -13.01 11.84
N LYS A 61 5.14 -13.26 13.13
CA LYS A 61 6.23 -13.68 14.02
C LYS A 61 7.47 -12.78 13.89
N GLU A 62 7.26 -11.47 13.95
CA GLU A 62 8.27 -10.42 13.79
C GLU A 62 8.88 -10.30 12.38
N LEU A 63 8.55 -11.18 11.44
CA LEU A 63 9.00 -11.11 10.06
C LEU A 63 8.08 -10.15 9.27
N PRO A 64 8.60 -9.10 8.62
CA PRO A 64 7.86 -8.25 7.70
C PRO A 64 7.36 -9.06 6.50
N VAL A 65 6.03 -9.13 6.33
CA VAL A 65 5.42 -9.96 5.26
C VAL A 65 4.42 -9.22 4.39
N ALA A 66 4.00 -8.02 4.79
CA ALA A 66 3.07 -7.22 4.01
C ALA A 66 3.27 -5.73 4.30
N THR A 67 2.96 -4.88 3.33
CA THR A 67 2.99 -3.43 3.50
C THR A 67 1.96 -2.74 2.60
N CYS A 68 1.53 -1.56 3.00
CA CYS A 68 0.87 -0.58 2.15
C CYS A 68 1.19 0.83 2.63
N THR A 69 1.03 1.81 1.74
CA THR A 69 1.17 3.23 2.07
C THR A 69 -0.21 3.87 2.09
N VAL A 70 -0.56 4.54 3.18
CA VAL A 70 -1.79 5.32 3.34
C VAL A 70 -1.43 6.80 3.28
N ILE A 71 -2.11 7.56 2.42
CA ILE A 71 -1.91 8.99 2.24
C ILE A 71 -3.22 9.70 2.56
N VAL A 72 -3.25 10.44 3.66
CA VAL A 72 -4.38 11.30 4.03
C VAL A 72 -4.23 12.65 3.34
N VAL A 73 -5.20 13.01 2.51
CA VAL A 73 -5.18 14.23 1.71
C VAL A 73 -6.24 15.21 2.26
N PRO A 74 -5.82 16.40 2.71
CA PRO A 74 -6.75 17.47 3.05
C PRO A 74 -7.66 17.81 1.86
N ASN A 75 -8.93 18.14 2.13
CA ASN A 75 -9.89 18.41 1.09
C ASN A 75 -10.82 19.54 1.48
N PHE A 76 -11.11 20.44 0.55
CA PHE A 76 -11.94 21.63 0.82
C PHE A 76 -13.45 21.34 0.66
N THR A 77 -13.81 20.36 -0.15
CA THR A 77 -15.21 19.93 -0.32
C THR A 77 -15.65 18.95 0.78
N ARG A 78 -16.91 18.53 0.78
CA ARG A 78 -17.45 17.59 1.77
C ARG A 78 -17.33 18.07 3.23
N GLY A 79 -17.54 19.39 3.45
CA GLY A 79 -17.39 19.96 4.80
C GLY A 79 -15.96 19.91 5.32
N CYS A 80 -14.99 20.02 4.43
CA CYS A 80 -13.55 19.93 4.71
C CYS A 80 -13.09 18.54 5.23
N ALA A 81 -13.87 17.48 5.02
CA ALA A 81 -13.45 16.13 5.35
C ALA A 81 -12.35 15.67 4.39
N SER A 82 -11.25 15.15 4.93
CA SER A 82 -10.13 14.57 4.17
C SER A 82 -10.57 13.31 3.40
N TYR A 83 -9.75 12.86 2.49
CA TYR A 83 -9.84 11.53 1.88
C TYR A 83 -8.49 10.82 1.96
N ALA A 84 -8.48 9.51 1.81
CA ALA A 84 -7.24 8.75 1.77
C ALA A 84 -7.01 8.09 0.40
N ILE A 85 -5.73 7.92 0.06
CA ILE A 85 -5.26 7.10 -1.05
C ILE A 85 -4.41 5.97 -0.46
N ILE A 86 -4.59 4.76 -0.98
CA ILE A 86 -3.73 3.62 -0.63
C ILE A 86 -2.88 3.25 -1.85
N GLU A 87 -1.58 3.14 -1.63
CA GLU A 87 -0.57 2.82 -2.64
C GLU A 87 0.36 1.70 -2.16
N ASN A 88 1.08 1.10 -3.11
CA ASN A 88 2.13 0.12 -2.84
C ASN A 88 1.68 -1.06 -1.96
N VAL A 89 0.49 -1.59 -2.23
CA VAL A 89 -0.03 -2.75 -1.50
C VAL A 89 0.68 -4.01 -1.96
N VAL A 90 1.39 -4.66 -1.07
CA VAL A 90 2.08 -5.92 -1.36
C VAL A 90 2.08 -6.87 -0.18
N THR A 91 1.97 -8.16 -0.47
CA THR A 91 2.27 -9.27 0.45
C THR A 91 3.37 -10.12 -0.16
N HIS A 92 4.41 -10.43 0.65
CA HIS A 92 5.50 -11.31 0.25
C HIS A 92 4.95 -12.59 -0.38
N GLN A 93 5.53 -13.02 -1.49
CA GLN A 93 4.98 -14.13 -2.29
C GLN A 93 4.72 -15.40 -1.49
N ASP A 94 5.62 -15.79 -0.59
CA ASP A 94 5.53 -17.02 0.23
C ASP A 94 4.55 -16.88 1.41
N HIS A 95 4.01 -15.68 1.59
CA HIS A 95 3.06 -15.35 2.65
C HIS A 95 1.67 -14.97 2.13
N ARG A 96 1.42 -15.10 0.82
CA ARG A 96 0.11 -14.86 0.22
C ARG A 96 -0.91 -15.90 0.65
N SER A 97 -2.18 -15.58 0.47
CA SER A 97 -3.33 -16.46 0.79
C SER A 97 -3.44 -16.87 2.26
N LYS A 98 -2.79 -16.13 3.16
CA LYS A 98 -2.85 -16.32 4.63
C LYS A 98 -3.69 -15.25 5.36
N GLY A 99 -4.45 -14.42 4.62
CA GLY A 99 -5.27 -13.35 5.19
C GLY A 99 -4.51 -12.06 5.56
N TYR A 100 -3.20 -12.01 5.47
CA TYR A 100 -2.41 -10.85 5.90
C TYR A 100 -2.76 -9.56 5.15
N GLY A 101 -3.00 -9.65 3.83
CA GLY A 101 -3.44 -8.51 3.04
C GLY A 101 -4.80 -7.96 3.47
N GLU A 102 -5.75 -8.82 3.84
CA GLU A 102 -7.08 -8.40 4.32
C GLU A 102 -6.96 -7.61 5.63
N HIS A 103 -6.17 -8.12 6.59
CA HIS A 103 -5.94 -7.44 7.86
C HIS A 103 -5.18 -6.12 7.67
N LEU A 104 -4.21 -6.08 6.74
CA LEU A 104 -3.49 -4.85 6.41
C LEU A 104 -4.43 -3.79 5.84
N MET A 105 -5.33 -4.16 4.91
CA MET A 105 -6.31 -3.24 4.33
C MET A 105 -7.31 -2.75 5.36
N GLN A 106 -7.71 -3.60 6.31
CA GLN A 106 -8.57 -3.18 7.43
C GLN A 106 -7.85 -2.15 8.32
N ALA A 107 -6.59 -2.39 8.68
CA ALA A 107 -5.81 -1.43 9.47
C ALA A 107 -5.60 -0.10 8.72
N ALA A 108 -5.42 -0.14 7.40
CA ALA A 108 -5.35 1.05 6.56
C ALA A 108 -6.67 1.83 6.56
N ALA A 109 -7.79 1.13 6.50
CA ALA A 109 -9.12 1.74 6.60
C ALA A 109 -9.35 2.38 7.97
N ASP A 110 -9.03 1.68 9.05
CA ASP A 110 -9.17 2.19 10.42
C ASP A 110 -8.33 3.47 10.64
N LEU A 111 -7.12 3.50 10.10
CA LEU A 111 -6.26 4.69 10.13
C LEU A 111 -6.91 5.86 9.38
N ALA A 112 -7.43 5.62 8.19
CA ALA A 112 -8.10 6.66 7.39
C ALA A 112 -9.37 7.18 8.09
N TRP A 113 -10.20 6.30 8.65
CA TRP A 113 -11.42 6.69 9.39
C TRP A 113 -11.08 7.49 10.64
N LYS A 114 -10.05 7.08 11.39
CA LYS A 114 -9.54 7.81 12.56
C LYS A 114 -9.02 9.20 12.19
N ALA A 115 -8.48 9.37 10.99
CA ALA A 115 -8.04 10.67 10.46
C ALA A 115 -9.20 11.53 9.88
N GLY A 116 -10.45 11.10 10.00
CA GLY A 116 -11.63 11.84 9.53
C GLY A 116 -11.83 11.80 8.01
N CYS A 117 -11.28 10.81 7.33
CA CYS A 117 -11.48 10.65 5.90
C CYS A 117 -12.92 10.21 5.59
N TYR A 118 -13.54 10.79 4.56
CA TYR A 118 -14.88 10.39 4.12
C TYR A 118 -14.87 9.26 3.09
N LYS A 119 -13.72 8.97 2.51
CA LYS A 119 -13.51 7.84 1.57
C LYS A 119 -12.06 7.45 1.50
N ILE A 120 -11.83 6.24 1.01
CA ILE A 120 -10.51 5.73 0.61
C ILE A 120 -10.56 5.38 -0.87
N MET A 121 -9.50 5.69 -1.59
CA MET A 121 -9.32 5.33 -3.00
C MET A 121 -8.02 4.56 -3.18
N LEU A 122 -7.99 3.71 -4.18
CA LEU A 122 -6.78 3.08 -4.69
C LEU A 122 -6.94 2.88 -6.21
N MET A 123 -5.83 2.69 -6.88
CA MET A 123 -5.81 2.33 -8.30
C MET A 123 -5.18 0.97 -8.49
N SER A 124 -5.68 0.23 -9.47
CA SER A 124 -5.14 -1.06 -9.88
C SER A 124 -5.15 -1.13 -11.39
N GLY A 125 -4.16 -1.79 -11.98
CA GLY A 125 -4.12 -1.97 -13.42
C GLY A 125 -5.39 -2.66 -13.94
N THR A 126 -5.96 -2.17 -15.04
CA THR A 126 -7.23 -2.63 -15.61
C THR A 126 -7.27 -4.14 -15.91
N LYS A 127 -6.11 -4.73 -16.19
CA LYS A 127 -5.97 -6.17 -16.49
C LYS A 127 -5.69 -7.03 -15.25
N ASN A 128 -5.50 -6.44 -14.07
CA ASN A 128 -5.17 -7.16 -12.84
C ASN A 128 -6.43 -7.67 -12.12
N THR A 129 -7.14 -8.59 -12.76
CA THR A 129 -8.40 -9.14 -12.23
C THR A 129 -8.26 -9.84 -10.87
N LYS A 130 -7.06 -10.37 -10.55
CA LYS A 130 -6.77 -10.97 -9.24
C LYS A 130 -6.79 -9.92 -8.13
N ALA A 131 -6.16 -8.76 -8.37
CA ALA A 131 -6.19 -7.64 -7.43
C ALA A 131 -7.60 -7.06 -7.31
N HIS A 132 -8.36 -6.93 -8.43
CA HIS A 132 -9.74 -6.45 -8.39
C HIS A 132 -10.60 -7.30 -7.45
N ARG A 133 -10.59 -8.65 -7.61
CA ARG A 133 -11.30 -9.56 -6.71
C ARG A 133 -10.87 -9.47 -5.26
N PHE A 134 -9.58 -9.20 -5.01
CA PHE A 134 -9.08 -8.98 -3.66
C PHE A 134 -9.67 -7.69 -3.06
N TYR A 135 -9.62 -6.57 -3.78
CA TYR A 135 -10.14 -5.29 -3.29
C TYR A 135 -11.66 -5.31 -3.09
N GLU A 136 -12.41 -5.95 -4.00
CA GLU A 136 -13.86 -6.14 -3.83
C GLU A 136 -14.19 -6.96 -2.56
N ARG A 137 -13.43 -8.01 -2.28
CA ARG A 137 -13.60 -8.83 -1.07
C ARG A 137 -13.34 -8.07 0.22
N VAL A 138 -12.44 -7.08 0.21
CA VAL A 138 -12.18 -6.22 1.36
C VAL A 138 -13.03 -4.94 1.38
N GLY A 139 -14.07 -4.87 0.55
CA GLY A 139 -15.11 -3.84 0.62
C GLY A 139 -14.95 -2.66 -0.33
N PHE A 140 -13.95 -2.67 -1.23
CA PHE A 140 -13.85 -1.65 -2.27
C PHE A 140 -14.79 -1.97 -3.43
N ALA A 141 -15.27 -0.93 -4.11
CA ALA A 141 -16.10 -1.05 -5.31
C ALA A 141 -15.51 -0.24 -6.47
N ILE A 142 -15.63 -0.74 -7.68
CA ILE A 142 -15.23 -0.04 -8.89
C ILE A 142 -16.32 1.01 -9.20
N THR A 143 -16.10 2.24 -8.78
CA THR A 143 -17.07 3.35 -8.93
C THR A 143 -16.57 4.48 -9.80
N LYS A 144 -15.30 4.43 -10.20
CA LYS A 144 -14.64 5.48 -10.98
C LYS A 144 -13.66 4.88 -11.99
N VAL A 145 -13.41 5.61 -13.06
CA VAL A 145 -12.35 5.32 -14.02
C VAL A 145 -11.15 6.20 -13.71
N GLY A 146 -9.97 5.61 -13.60
CA GLY A 146 -8.72 6.33 -13.42
C GLY A 146 -8.15 6.76 -14.78
N PHE A 147 -7.55 7.96 -14.82
CA PHE A 147 -6.79 8.46 -15.94
C PHE A 147 -5.34 8.68 -15.52
N GLU A 148 -4.41 8.34 -16.39
CA GLU A 148 -2.98 8.43 -16.13
C GLU A 148 -2.30 9.23 -17.23
N LEU A 149 -1.46 10.18 -16.84
CA LEU A 149 -0.53 10.86 -17.74
C LEU A 149 0.88 10.65 -17.21
N ARG A 150 1.77 10.10 -18.02
CA ARG A 150 3.15 9.78 -17.64
C ARG A 150 4.12 10.84 -18.13
N ALA A 151 5.13 11.12 -17.32
CA ALA A 151 6.25 11.94 -17.76
C ALA A 151 7.06 11.23 -18.85
N PRO A 152 7.72 11.98 -19.76
CA PRO A 152 8.67 11.40 -20.71
C PRO A 152 9.73 10.55 -19.99
N GLY A 153 10.07 9.38 -20.56
CA GLY A 153 11.02 8.44 -19.96
C GLY A 153 10.43 7.43 -18.97
N PHE A 154 9.13 7.53 -18.66
CA PHE A 154 8.43 6.58 -17.80
C PHE A 154 7.31 5.84 -18.55
N PRO A 155 7.64 4.86 -19.42
CA PRO A 155 6.62 4.14 -20.18
C PRO A 155 5.70 3.32 -19.27
N PRO A 156 4.49 2.92 -19.73
CA PRO A 156 3.65 1.98 -19.02
C PRO A 156 4.40 0.69 -18.72
N ARG A 157 4.16 0.14 -17.54
CA ARG A 157 4.71 -1.18 -17.18
C ARG A 157 3.97 -2.29 -17.91
N GLU A 158 4.69 -3.21 -18.53
CA GLU A 158 4.14 -4.45 -19.03
C GLU A 158 3.96 -5.41 -17.85
N ILE A 159 2.71 -5.77 -17.54
CA ILE A 159 2.43 -6.81 -16.55
C ILE A 159 2.71 -8.15 -17.26
N ARG A 160 3.89 -8.72 -17.01
CA ARG A 160 4.16 -10.10 -17.41
C ARG A 160 3.25 -11.02 -16.62
N ARG A 161 2.49 -11.83 -17.33
CA ARG A 161 1.53 -12.81 -16.76
C ARG A 161 2.24 -14.06 -16.30
#